data_2f1c8c3585d5bf2bfc8d2bd4c33ee6d6
#
_entry.id   2f1c8c3585d5bf2bfc8d2bd4c33ee6d6
#
_cell.length_a   1.000
_cell.length_b   1.000
_cell.length_c   1.000
_cell.angle_alpha   90.00
_cell.angle_beta   90.00
_cell.angle_gamma   90.00
#
_symmetry.space_group_name_H-M   'P 1'
#
loop_
_entity.id
_entity.type
_entity.pdbx_description
1 polymer ?
#
loop_
_entity_poly.entity_id
_entity_poly.type
_entity_poly.pdbx_seq_one_letter_code
_entity_poly.pdbx_strand_id
1 'polypeptide(L)'
;MIYVENRKRKIERIKEEYPDADILDITSNSETRYAQILSPFYPHGNIPIPFTDGLKATCVEAVWQGLKVFESADVDFSTFKNDTMQNLKRTVRKFGIPKGHRKGAYGKELLGYFEARMLIYLPTYKWVLDNVPEVHHVVERIKERNKIRDIVLLDYNTNTDFRDVSKPLSHAGLVKLYIEGNYPKGIEGYTPMDEEEIEAKRIKEKGIKKELRKNAKKKKNTQIGNMFDELNIKE
;
A
#
# COMPACT_ATOMS: atom_id res chain seq x y z
N MET A 1 -15.17 -5.45 -6.06
CA MET A 1 -13.77 -5.13 -6.49
C MET A 1 -13.01 -4.39 -5.39
N ILE A 2 -11.66 -4.39 -5.41
CA ILE A 2 -10.84 -3.61 -4.46
C ILE A 2 -10.22 -2.43 -5.19
N TYR A 3 -10.45 -1.23 -4.67
CA TYR A 3 -9.87 0.02 -5.16
C TYR A 3 -8.88 0.58 -4.15
N VAL A 4 -7.92 1.39 -4.63
CA VAL A 4 -6.97 2.10 -3.79
C VAL A 4 -7.10 3.59 -4.06
N GLU A 5 -7.39 4.37 -3.02
CA GLU A 5 -7.56 5.80 -3.12
C GLU A 5 -6.67 6.57 -2.13
N ASN A 6 -6.38 7.83 -2.48
CA ASN A 6 -5.53 8.64 -1.63
C ASN A 6 -6.28 9.11 -0.39
N ARG A 7 -5.74 8.81 0.79
CA ARG A 7 -6.28 9.16 2.11
C ARG A 7 -6.52 10.68 2.29
N LYS A 8 -5.79 11.52 1.56
CA LYS A 8 -5.96 12.98 1.63
C LYS A 8 -7.16 13.50 0.84
N ARG A 9 -7.83 12.65 0.07
CA ARG A 9 -9.07 13.02 -0.63
C ARG A 9 -10.20 13.22 0.38
N LYS A 10 -11.11 14.14 0.07
CA LYS A 10 -12.35 14.31 0.85
C LYS A 10 -13.17 13.03 0.78
N ILE A 11 -13.58 12.54 1.94
CA ILE A 11 -14.32 11.27 2.05
C ILE A 11 -15.65 11.30 1.30
N GLU A 12 -16.32 12.47 1.27
CA GLU A 12 -17.56 12.66 0.56
C GLU A 12 -17.40 12.41 -0.95
N ARG A 13 -16.27 12.87 -1.53
CA ARG A 13 -15.98 12.62 -2.95
C ARG A 13 -15.66 11.15 -3.23
N ILE A 14 -15.05 10.45 -2.29
CA ILE A 14 -14.81 9.02 -2.42
C ILE A 14 -16.15 8.28 -2.37
N LYS A 15 -17.03 8.62 -1.43
CA LYS A 15 -18.37 8.07 -1.35
C LYS A 15 -19.22 8.35 -2.59
N GLU A 16 -19.07 9.52 -3.21
CA GLU A 16 -19.76 9.84 -4.46
C GLU A 16 -19.24 8.98 -5.65
N GLU A 17 -17.95 8.67 -5.69
CA GLU A 17 -17.35 7.83 -6.75
C GLU A 17 -17.62 6.33 -6.52
N TYR A 18 -17.74 5.91 -5.26
CA TYR A 18 -17.92 4.52 -4.83
C TYR A 18 -19.09 4.42 -3.83
N PRO A 19 -20.34 4.66 -4.28
CA PRO A 19 -21.49 4.84 -3.36
C PRO A 19 -21.81 3.60 -2.51
N ASP A 20 -21.53 2.40 -3.04
CA ASP A 20 -21.87 1.14 -2.38
C ASP A 20 -20.63 0.45 -1.76
N ALA A 21 -19.46 1.10 -1.76
CA ALA A 21 -18.24 0.53 -1.27
C ALA A 21 -18.04 0.74 0.23
N ASP A 22 -17.42 -0.24 0.88
CA ASP A 22 -16.87 -0.05 2.22
C ASP A 22 -15.51 0.65 2.10
N ILE A 23 -15.31 1.72 2.88
CA ILE A 23 -14.07 2.51 2.86
C ILE A 23 -13.28 2.19 4.12
N LEU A 24 -12.03 1.78 3.95
CA LEU A 24 -11.14 1.39 5.03
C LEU A 24 -9.81 2.16 4.95
N ASP A 25 -9.54 2.99 5.95
CA ASP A 25 -8.23 3.65 6.11
C ASP A 25 -7.26 2.67 6.76
N ILE A 26 -6.28 2.19 5.98
CA ILE A 26 -5.26 1.25 6.44
C ILE A 26 -3.89 1.91 6.68
N THR A 27 -3.86 3.24 6.78
CA THR A 27 -2.63 3.98 7.08
C THR A 27 -2.24 3.90 8.55
N SER A 28 -1.02 4.32 8.87
CA SER A 28 -0.55 4.46 10.26
C SER A 28 -1.36 5.46 11.09
N ASN A 29 -2.12 6.35 10.43
CA ASN A 29 -3.00 7.33 11.09
C ASN A 29 -4.47 6.90 11.07
N SER A 30 -4.76 5.63 10.82
CA SER A 30 -6.11 5.10 10.93
C SER A 30 -6.63 5.24 12.36
N GLU A 31 -7.86 5.68 12.52
CA GLU A 31 -8.54 5.81 13.83
C GLU A 31 -8.91 4.44 14.42
N THR A 32 -8.92 3.41 13.59
CA THR A 32 -9.25 2.04 14.03
C THR A 32 -8.01 1.15 14.03
N ARG A 33 -7.70 0.58 15.20
CA ARG A 33 -6.59 -0.39 15.33
C ARG A 33 -6.73 -1.57 14.35
N TYR A 34 -7.95 -2.02 14.13
CA TYR A 34 -8.29 -3.09 13.20
C TYR A 34 -7.74 -2.84 11.78
N ALA A 35 -7.78 -1.60 11.28
CA ALA A 35 -7.26 -1.26 9.97
C ALA A 35 -5.79 -0.84 10.03
N GLN A 36 -5.39 -0.18 11.12
CA GLN A 36 -4.02 0.31 11.33
C GLN A 36 -2.97 -0.80 11.33
N ILE A 37 -3.32 -2.03 11.77
CA ILE A 37 -2.39 -3.17 11.77
C ILE A 37 -1.92 -3.58 10.36
N LEU A 38 -2.60 -3.14 9.29
CA LEU A 38 -2.14 -3.32 7.92
C LEU A 38 -1.05 -2.33 7.51
N SER A 39 -0.80 -1.29 8.32
CA SER A 39 0.24 -0.32 8.02
C SER A 39 1.65 -0.95 8.14
N PRO A 40 2.56 -0.69 7.19
CA PRO A 40 3.96 -1.12 7.30
C PRO A 40 4.71 -0.51 8.50
N PHE A 41 4.13 0.51 9.14
CA PHE A 41 4.67 1.14 10.36
C PHE A 41 4.24 0.44 11.65
N TYR A 42 3.22 -0.42 11.59
CA TYR A 42 2.68 -1.06 12.79
C TYR A 42 3.68 -2.06 13.41
N PRO A 43 3.95 -1.97 14.73
CA PRO A 43 4.99 -2.77 15.38
C PRO A 43 4.49 -4.19 15.73
N HIS A 44 4.46 -5.07 14.76
CA HIS A 44 4.09 -6.48 14.96
C HIS A 44 5.13 -7.26 15.75
N GLY A 45 6.40 -6.82 15.67
CA GLY A 45 7.53 -7.54 16.26
C GLY A 45 7.95 -8.78 15.47
N ASN A 46 9.13 -9.29 15.80
CA ASN A 46 9.65 -10.56 15.29
C ASN A 46 9.73 -10.72 13.76
N ILE A 47 9.68 -9.63 12.98
CA ILE A 47 9.75 -9.67 11.53
C ILE A 47 11.18 -10.01 11.09
N PRO A 48 11.41 -11.11 10.36
CA PRO A 48 12.74 -11.47 9.87
C PRO A 48 13.27 -10.38 8.92
N ILE A 49 14.56 -10.04 9.06
CA ILE A 49 15.22 -9.14 8.12
C ILE A 49 15.77 -9.99 6.98
N PRO A 50 15.37 -9.75 5.72
CA PRO A 50 15.85 -10.52 4.57
C PRO A 50 17.37 -10.56 4.50
N PHE A 51 17.93 -11.71 4.09
CA PHE A 51 19.38 -11.95 3.99
C PHE A 51 20.15 -11.75 5.30
N THR A 52 19.48 -11.92 6.45
CA THR A 52 20.12 -11.73 7.77
C THR A 52 19.60 -12.74 8.76
N ASP A 53 20.42 -13.69 9.11
CA ASP A 53 20.06 -14.72 10.08
C ASP A 53 19.99 -14.16 11.51
N GLY A 54 18.97 -14.58 12.25
CA GLY A 54 18.81 -14.32 13.67
C GLY A 54 18.40 -12.89 14.03
N LEU A 55 18.48 -11.92 13.12
CA LEU A 55 18.07 -10.53 13.39
C LEU A 55 16.61 -10.30 12.96
N LYS A 56 15.87 -9.60 13.80
CA LYS A 56 14.45 -9.30 13.60
C LYS A 56 14.17 -7.82 13.79
N ALA A 57 13.13 -7.33 13.16
CA ALA A 57 12.66 -5.96 13.27
C ALA A 57 11.24 -5.90 13.86
N THR A 58 10.84 -4.71 14.31
CA THR A 58 9.52 -4.46 14.89
C THR A 58 8.44 -4.26 13.85
N CYS A 59 8.75 -3.63 12.70
CA CYS A 59 7.80 -3.37 11.63
C CYS A 59 8.46 -3.42 10.24
N VAL A 60 7.66 -3.46 9.19
CA VAL A 60 8.15 -3.50 7.79
C VAL A 60 8.95 -2.26 7.44
N GLU A 61 8.46 -1.08 7.85
CA GLU A 61 9.17 0.19 7.62
C GLU A 61 10.52 0.21 8.35
N ALA A 62 10.63 -0.40 9.52
CA ALA A 62 11.89 -0.52 10.25
C ALA A 62 12.92 -1.34 9.45
N VAL A 63 12.51 -2.44 8.79
CA VAL A 63 13.38 -3.20 7.90
C VAL A 63 13.84 -2.33 6.72
N TRP A 64 12.88 -1.68 6.05
CA TRP A 64 13.16 -0.84 4.89
C TRP A 64 14.12 0.31 5.20
N GLN A 65 13.84 1.06 6.25
CA GLN A 65 14.65 2.21 6.62
C GLN A 65 15.97 1.82 7.28
N GLY A 66 15.99 0.74 8.05
CA GLY A 66 17.20 0.26 8.71
C GLY A 66 18.26 -0.23 7.72
N LEU A 67 17.84 -0.89 6.64
CA LEU A 67 18.75 -1.35 5.58
C LEU A 67 19.14 -0.27 4.56
N LYS A 68 18.51 0.90 4.60
CA LYS A 68 18.77 1.97 3.64
C LYS A 68 20.11 2.64 3.89
N VAL A 69 20.91 2.76 2.83
CA VAL A 69 22.24 3.37 2.85
C VAL A 69 22.20 4.74 2.19
N PHE A 70 22.86 5.71 2.83
CA PHE A 70 22.98 7.09 2.38
C PHE A 70 24.44 7.47 2.19
N GLU A 71 24.71 8.67 1.70
CA GLU A 71 26.05 9.21 1.58
C GLU A 71 26.78 9.26 2.92
N SER A 72 26.09 9.66 3.98
CA SER A 72 26.67 9.87 5.32
C SER A 72 26.31 8.79 6.34
N ALA A 73 25.51 7.76 5.96
CA ALA A 73 25.04 6.74 6.90
C ALA A 73 24.79 5.39 6.24
N ASP A 74 25.21 4.34 6.90
CA ASP A 74 24.97 2.94 6.50
C ASP A 74 23.76 2.36 7.28
N VAL A 75 23.68 1.03 7.39
CA VAL A 75 22.66 0.29 8.13
C VAL A 75 22.47 0.87 9.53
N ASP A 76 21.22 1.06 9.90
CA ASP A 76 20.85 1.57 11.22
C ASP A 76 20.13 0.51 12.05
N PHE A 77 20.88 -0.16 12.91
CA PHE A 77 20.37 -1.22 13.78
C PHE A 77 19.37 -0.71 14.83
N SER A 78 19.42 0.58 15.20
CA SER A 78 18.48 1.17 16.14
C SER A 78 17.07 1.27 15.53
N THR A 79 16.99 1.53 14.23
CA THR A 79 15.74 1.59 13.49
C THR A 79 14.99 0.25 13.53
N PHE A 80 15.69 -0.91 13.49
CA PHE A 80 15.04 -2.22 13.57
C PHE A 80 14.25 -2.44 14.87
N LYS A 81 14.63 -1.76 15.95
CA LYS A 81 14.02 -1.87 17.27
C LYS A 81 12.93 -0.83 17.54
N ASN A 82 12.70 0.10 16.61
CA ASN A 82 11.74 1.19 16.80
C ASN A 82 10.29 0.67 16.67
N ASP A 83 9.58 0.64 17.77
CA ASP A 83 8.18 0.21 17.90
C ASP A 83 7.17 1.35 18.09
N THR A 84 7.63 2.60 17.98
CA THR A 84 6.81 3.79 18.27
C THR A 84 5.93 4.25 17.11
N MET A 85 6.07 3.66 15.92
CA MET A 85 5.49 4.14 14.66
C MET A 85 5.95 5.54 14.23
N GLN A 86 6.84 6.17 15.00
CA GLN A 86 7.33 7.53 14.77
C GLN A 86 8.83 7.53 14.48
N ASN A 87 9.30 8.57 13.80
CA ASN A 87 10.72 8.78 13.50
C ASN A 87 11.45 7.63 12.77
N LEU A 88 10.70 6.73 12.12
CA LEU A 88 11.26 5.63 11.34
C LEU A 88 11.93 6.11 10.05
N LYS A 89 11.40 7.15 9.42
CA LYS A 89 11.88 7.61 8.12
C LYS A 89 13.23 8.32 8.24
N ARG A 90 14.22 7.76 7.57
CA ARG A 90 15.54 8.38 7.39
C ARG A 90 15.49 9.28 6.15
N THR A 91 15.76 10.59 6.34
CA THR A 91 15.50 11.61 5.33
C THR A 91 16.78 12.07 4.61
N VAL A 92 16.65 12.45 3.35
CA VAL A 92 17.72 13.05 2.53
C VAL A 92 18.31 14.30 3.23
N ARG A 93 17.46 15.10 3.86
CA ARG A 93 17.90 16.29 4.58
C ARG A 93 18.92 15.98 5.69
N LYS A 94 18.78 14.80 6.37
CA LYS A 94 19.66 14.43 7.50
C LYS A 94 20.87 13.60 7.05
N PHE A 95 20.71 12.77 6.03
CA PHE A 95 21.70 11.73 5.69
C PHE A 95 22.29 11.84 4.29
N GLY A 96 21.85 12.79 3.47
CA GLY A 96 22.25 12.92 2.06
C GLY A 96 21.50 11.99 1.12
N ILE A 97 21.99 11.81 -0.08
CA ILE A 97 21.33 11.04 -1.14
C ILE A 97 21.36 9.55 -0.80
N PRO A 98 20.24 8.81 -0.97
CA PRO A 98 20.24 7.36 -0.82
C PRO A 98 21.07 6.69 -1.91
N LYS A 99 21.98 5.80 -1.52
CA LYS A 99 22.81 4.98 -2.44
C LYS A 99 22.15 3.65 -2.78
N GLY A 100 21.20 3.19 -1.97
CA GLY A 100 20.53 1.90 -2.13
C GLY A 100 20.14 1.29 -0.79
N HIS A 101 19.99 -0.03 -0.77
CA HIS A 101 19.74 -0.81 0.45
C HIS A 101 20.75 -1.95 0.56
N ARG A 102 21.22 -2.23 1.76
CA ARG A 102 22.06 -3.39 2.01
C ARG A 102 21.29 -4.67 1.78
N LYS A 103 21.87 -5.61 1.07
CA LYS A 103 21.37 -6.98 0.98
C LYS A 103 21.74 -7.73 2.26
N GLY A 104 20.87 -7.58 3.26
CA GLY A 104 21.10 -8.01 4.63
C GLY A 104 21.86 -6.99 5.49
N ALA A 105 21.62 -7.04 6.80
CA ALA A 105 22.16 -6.06 7.76
C ALA A 105 23.70 -6.10 7.87
N TYR A 106 24.31 -7.25 7.58
CA TYR A 106 25.75 -7.46 7.58
C TYR A 106 26.34 -7.60 6.16
N GLY A 107 25.50 -7.52 5.14
CA GLY A 107 25.89 -7.66 3.75
C GLY A 107 26.72 -6.48 3.24
N LYS A 108 27.57 -6.71 2.23
CA LYS A 108 28.34 -5.66 1.56
C LYS A 108 27.70 -5.20 0.27
N GLU A 109 26.85 -6.04 -0.34
CA GLU A 109 26.17 -5.75 -1.59
C GLU A 109 25.11 -4.67 -1.40
N LEU A 110 25.03 -3.73 -2.33
CA LEU A 110 23.99 -2.70 -2.40
C LEU A 110 23.01 -3.06 -3.50
N LEU A 111 21.74 -3.10 -3.14
CA LEU A 111 20.62 -3.26 -4.06
C LEU A 111 20.14 -1.88 -4.52
N GLY A 112 19.90 -1.76 -5.83
CA GLY A 112 19.18 -0.62 -6.39
C GLY A 112 17.73 -0.55 -5.89
N TYR A 113 17.02 0.54 -6.22
CA TYR A 113 15.66 0.77 -5.66
C TYR A 113 14.66 -0.31 -6.07
N PHE A 114 14.68 -0.77 -7.32
CA PHE A 114 13.79 -1.84 -7.79
C PHE A 114 14.12 -3.17 -7.12
N GLU A 115 15.38 -3.55 -7.11
CA GLU A 115 15.86 -4.80 -6.47
C GLU A 115 15.51 -4.81 -4.97
N ALA A 116 15.77 -3.71 -4.27
CA ALA A 116 15.42 -3.58 -2.87
C ALA A 116 13.90 -3.70 -2.63
N ARG A 117 13.08 -3.10 -3.52
CA ARG A 117 11.63 -3.25 -3.47
C ARG A 117 11.23 -4.73 -3.59
N MET A 118 11.80 -5.44 -4.56
CA MET A 118 11.46 -6.83 -4.86
C MET A 118 12.01 -7.82 -3.84
N LEU A 119 13.23 -7.60 -3.34
CA LEU A 119 13.97 -8.56 -2.50
C LEU A 119 13.90 -8.26 -1.00
N ILE A 120 13.54 -7.04 -0.63
CA ILE A 120 13.42 -6.63 0.78
C ILE A 120 11.98 -6.27 1.13
N TYR A 121 11.41 -5.22 0.50
CA TYR A 121 10.13 -4.67 0.94
C TYR A 121 8.97 -5.63 0.72
N LEU A 122 8.84 -6.17 -0.49
CA LEU A 122 7.74 -7.09 -0.81
C LEU A 122 7.78 -8.39 0.02
N PRO A 123 8.91 -9.10 0.14
CA PRO A 123 8.97 -10.31 0.98
C PRO A 123 8.69 -10.02 2.45
N THR A 124 9.19 -8.90 2.98
CA THR A 124 8.95 -8.50 4.36
C THR A 124 7.47 -8.21 4.63
N TYR A 125 6.80 -7.47 3.75
CA TYR A 125 5.37 -7.19 3.91
C TYR A 125 4.53 -8.46 3.72
N LYS A 126 4.89 -9.30 2.75
CA LYS A 126 4.24 -10.60 2.57
C LYS A 126 4.35 -11.48 3.81
N TRP A 127 5.54 -11.50 4.44
CA TRP A 127 5.73 -12.25 5.69
C TRP A 127 4.74 -11.79 6.77
N VAL A 128 4.47 -10.50 6.92
CA VAL A 128 3.46 -9.98 7.85
C VAL A 128 2.07 -10.47 7.50
N LEU A 129 1.69 -10.41 6.21
CA LEU A 129 0.38 -10.87 5.74
C LEU A 129 0.17 -12.39 5.98
N ASP A 130 1.23 -13.18 5.88
CA ASP A 130 1.20 -14.63 6.04
C ASP A 130 1.29 -15.09 7.50
N ASN A 131 2.08 -14.40 8.34
CA ASN A 131 2.54 -14.96 9.64
C ASN A 131 2.02 -14.20 10.86
N VAL A 132 1.41 -13.02 10.70
CA VAL A 132 0.80 -12.30 11.82
C VAL A 132 -0.69 -12.63 11.89
N PRO A 133 -1.17 -13.39 12.89
CA PRO A 133 -2.55 -13.90 12.92
C PRO A 133 -3.62 -12.80 12.83
N GLU A 134 -3.41 -11.68 13.53
CA GLU A 134 -4.36 -10.56 13.52
C GLU A 134 -4.45 -9.91 12.13
N VAL A 135 -3.31 -9.78 11.43
CA VAL A 135 -3.25 -9.24 10.07
C VAL A 135 -3.95 -10.18 9.10
N HIS A 136 -3.65 -11.48 9.18
CA HIS A 136 -4.29 -12.51 8.36
C HIS A 136 -5.82 -12.49 8.53
N HIS A 137 -6.30 -12.41 9.78
CA HIS A 137 -7.71 -12.29 10.07
C HIS A 137 -8.38 -11.07 9.42
N VAL A 138 -7.71 -9.90 9.47
CA VAL A 138 -8.23 -8.67 8.82
C VAL A 138 -8.27 -8.83 7.31
N VAL A 139 -7.23 -9.39 6.71
CA VAL A 139 -7.16 -9.64 5.27
C VAL A 139 -8.29 -10.56 4.81
N GLU A 140 -8.54 -11.69 5.53
CA GLU A 140 -9.64 -12.59 5.20
C GLU A 140 -11.01 -11.91 5.37
N ARG A 141 -11.20 -11.07 6.37
CA ARG A 141 -12.44 -10.28 6.49
C ARG A 141 -12.65 -9.30 5.35
N ILE A 142 -11.59 -8.63 4.88
CA ILE A 142 -11.66 -7.76 3.68
C ILE A 142 -12.05 -8.59 2.47
N LYS A 143 -11.45 -9.76 2.30
CA LYS A 143 -11.71 -10.68 1.19
C LYS A 143 -13.16 -11.19 1.20
N GLU A 144 -13.68 -11.62 2.35
CA GLU A 144 -15.08 -12.03 2.49
C GLU A 144 -16.05 -10.87 2.20
N ARG A 145 -15.73 -9.69 2.74
CA ARG A 145 -16.55 -8.50 2.51
C ARG A 145 -16.56 -8.09 1.04
N ASN A 146 -15.44 -8.26 0.33
CA ASN A 146 -15.32 -7.95 -1.09
C ASN A 146 -16.16 -8.88 -2.00
N LYS A 147 -16.63 -10.03 -1.53
CA LYS A 147 -17.59 -10.86 -2.24
C LYS A 147 -18.99 -10.24 -2.33
N ILE A 148 -19.31 -9.35 -1.37
CA ILE A 148 -20.63 -8.74 -1.22
C ILE A 148 -20.63 -7.30 -1.70
N ARG A 149 -19.54 -6.55 -1.46
CA ARG A 149 -19.41 -5.12 -1.76
C ARG A 149 -18.04 -4.80 -2.30
N ASP A 150 -17.95 -3.72 -3.03
CA ASP A 150 -16.68 -3.10 -3.37
C ASP A 150 -15.98 -2.56 -2.11
N ILE A 151 -14.65 -2.60 -2.11
CA ILE A 151 -13.81 -2.11 -1.01
C ILE A 151 -12.92 -1.00 -1.54
N VAL A 152 -12.83 0.11 -0.81
CA VAL A 152 -11.86 1.18 -1.06
C VAL A 152 -10.86 1.20 0.08
N LEU A 153 -9.62 0.85 -0.21
CA LEU A 153 -8.51 0.95 0.73
C LEU A 153 -7.85 2.33 0.59
N LEU A 154 -7.70 3.04 1.70
CA LEU A 154 -7.05 4.35 1.70
C LEU A 154 -5.58 4.23 2.08
N ASP A 155 -4.73 4.89 1.28
CA ASP A 155 -3.29 5.03 1.53
C ASP A 155 -2.81 6.43 1.11
N TYR A 156 -1.64 6.86 1.58
CA TYR A 156 -1.01 8.11 1.13
C TYR A 156 -0.48 8.01 -0.30
N ASN A 157 -0.09 6.82 -0.75
CA ASN A 157 0.30 6.52 -2.11
C ASN A 157 -0.76 5.63 -2.77
N THR A 158 -0.95 5.79 -4.07
CA THR A 158 -1.92 5.01 -4.84
C THR A 158 -1.27 4.17 -5.94
N ASN A 159 0.06 4.08 -5.95
CA ASN A 159 0.76 3.23 -6.90
C ASN A 159 0.62 1.77 -6.48
N THR A 160 -0.18 1.02 -7.23
CA THR A 160 -0.44 -0.41 -6.99
C THR A 160 0.48 -1.32 -7.81
N ASP A 161 1.30 -0.74 -8.67
CA ASP A 161 2.19 -1.49 -9.54
C ASP A 161 3.62 -1.48 -8.99
N PHE A 162 4.10 -2.66 -8.59
CA PHE A 162 5.43 -2.81 -8.02
C PHE A 162 6.57 -2.59 -9.02
N ARG A 163 6.30 -2.65 -10.35
CA ARG A 163 7.26 -2.34 -11.40
C ARG A 163 7.45 -0.84 -11.61
N ASP A 164 6.44 -0.02 -11.30
CA ASP A 164 6.52 1.44 -11.41
C ASP A 164 7.33 2.03 -10.25
N VAL A 165 8.61 2.26 -10.49
CA VAL A 165 9.56 2.84 -9.53
C VAL A 165 9.57 4.37 -9.52
N SER A 166 8.80 5.03 -10.40
CA SER A 166 8.68 6.49 -10.45
C SER A 166 7.98 7.06 -9.21
N LYS A 167 7.26 6.21 -8.48
CA LYS A 167 6.49 6.58 -7.27
C LYS A 167 6.69 5.54 -6.17
N PRO A 168 6.54 5.93 -4.89
CA PRO A 168 6.47 4.99 -3.79
C PRO A 168 5.32 3.99 -3.99
N LEU A 169 5.55 2.75 -3.61
CA LEU A 169 4.55 1.69 -3.68
C LEU A 169 3.52 1.85 -2.56
N SER A 170 2.26 1.61 -2.89
CA SER A 170 1.16 1.60 -1.93
C SER A 170 1.09 0.26 -1.21
N HIS A 171 1.07 0.26 0.12
CA HIS A 171 0.79 -0.96 0.88
C HIS A 171 -0.67 -1.40 0.73
N ALA A 172 -1.60 -0.48 0.51
CA ALA A 172 -2.98 -0.82 0.13
C ALA A 172 -3.03 -1.57 -1.21
N GLY A 173 -2.17 -1.17 -2.16
CA GLY A 173 -1.97 -1.92 -3.41
C GLY A 173 -1.43 -3.33 -3.16
N LEU A 174 -0.53 -3.52 -2.21
CA LEU A 174 -0.02 -4.83 -1.85
C LEU A 174 -1.07 -5.72 -1.18
N VAL A 175 -1.90 -5.18 -0.30
CA VAL A 175 -3.05 -5.90 0.27
C VAL A 175 -4.02 -6.33 -0.83
N LYS A 176 -4.33 -5.45 -1.76
CA LYS A 176 -5.13 -5.77 -2.94
C LYS A 176 -4.54 -6.93 -3.74
N LEU A 177 -3.26 -6.84 -4.13
CA LEU A 177 -2.57 -7.89 -4.89
C LEU A 177 -2.55 -9.23 -4.13
N TYR A 178 -2.40 -9.19 -2.81
CA TYR A 178 -2.42 -10.37 -1.98
C TYR A 178 -3.79 -11.06 -1.99
N ILE A 179 -4.87 -10.31 -1.80
CA ILE A 179 -6.24 -10.81 -1.81
C ILE A 179 -6.62 -11.38 -3.19
N GLU A 180 -6.17 -10.72 -4.26
CA GLU A 180 -6.43 -11.13 -5.64
C GLU A 180 -5.52 -12.26 -6.14
N GLY A 181 -4.58 -12.77 -5.31
CA GLY A 181 -3.66 -13.84 -5.67
C GLY A 181 -2.53 -13.44 -6.64
N ASN A 182 -2.32 -12.13 -6.82
CA ASN A 182 -1.38 -11.53 -7.76
C ASN A 182 -0.12 -10.95 -7.09
N TYR A 183 0.13 -11.30 -5.83
CA TYR A 183 1.33 -10.84 -5.13
C TYR A 183 2.59 -11.43 -5.77
N PRO A 184 3.62 -10.63 -6.09
CA PRO A 184 4.81 -11.13 -6.77
C PRO A 184 5.59 -12.11 -5.88
N LYS A 185 6.04 -13.22 -6.48
CA LYS A 185 6.72 -14.30 -5.77
C LYS A 185 8.25 -14.13 -5.68
N GLY A 186 8.80 -13.19 -6.42
CA GLY A 186 10.25 -12.93 -6.47
C GLY A 186 10.55 -11.87 -7.52
N ILE A 187 11.83 -11.67 -7.83
CA ILE A 187 12.28 -10.71 -8.84
C ILE A 187 12.36 -11.32 -10.25
N GLU A 188 12.41 -12.66 -10.35
CA GLU A 188 12.62 -13.35 -11.62
C GLU A 188 11.48 -13.06 -12.60
N GLY A 189 11.86 -12.67 -13.82
CA GLY A 189 10.91 -12.32 -14.86
C GLY A 189 10.31 -10.91 -14.75
N TYR A 190 10.73 -10.11 -13.77
CA TYR A 190 10.28 -8.72 -13.64
C TYR A 190 11.41 -7.72 -13.86
N THR A 191 11.10 -6.67 -14.61
CA THR A 191 11.92 -5.48 -14.79
C THR A 191 11.17 -4.24 -14.36
N PRO A 192 11.84 -3.15 -13.95
CA PRO A 192 11.14 -1.89 -13.74
C PRO A 192 10.48 -1.43 -15.03
N MET A 193 9.39 -0.69 -14.90
CA MET A 193 8.73 -0.05 -16.04
C MET A 193 9.65 1.00 -16.64
N ASP A 194 9.66 1.07 -17.97
CA ASP A 194 10.24 2.17 -18.71
C ASP A 194 9.30 3.40 -18.76
N GLU A 195 9.75 4.48 -19.37
CA GLU A 195 8.98 5.73 -19.45
C GLU A 195 7.71 5.59 -20.28
N GLU A 196 7.71 4.77 -21.34
CA GLU A 196 6.55 4.54 -22.20
C GLU A 196 5.48 3.73 -21.46
N GLU A 197 5.86 2.68 -20.77
CA GLU A 197 4.96 1.88 -19.91
C GLU A 197 4.33 2.74 -18.80
N ILE A 198 5.12 3.62 -18.16
CA ILE A 198 4.65 4.55 -17.12
C ILE A 198 3.61 5.51 -17.68
N GLU A 199 3.85 6.11 -18.86
CA GLU A 199 2.91 7.04 -19.47
C GLU A 199 1.64 6.35 -19.97
N ALA A 200 1.74 5.18 -20.57
CA ALA A 200 0.61 4.35 -20.96
C ALA A 200 -0.29 4.01 -19.76
N LYS A 201 0.32 3.63 -18.63
CA LYS A 201 -0.37 3.40 -17.35
C LYS A 201 -1.10 4.65 -16.87
N ARG A 202 -0.47 5.83 -16.90
CA ARG A 202 -1.10 7.09 -16.48
C ARG A 202 -2.34 7.44 -17.30
N ILE A 203 -2.26 7.22 -18.62
CA ILE A 203 -3.40 7.45 -19.52
C ILE A 203 -4.55 6.50 -19.16
N LYS A 204 -4.27 5.23 -18.98
CA LYS A 204 -5.26 4.21 -18.58
C LYS A 204 -5.92 4.54 -17.24
N GLU A 205 -5.15 4.91 -16.22
CA GLU A 205 -5.67 5.31 -14.90
C GLU A 205 -6.59 6.54 -14.98
N LYS A 206 -6.22 7.54 -15.79
CA LYS A 206 -7.06 8.73 -16.04
C LYS A 206 -8.39 8.35 -16.72
N GLY A 207 -8.35 7.42 -17.68
CA GLY A 207 -9.54 6.89 -18.36
C GLY A 207 -10.50 6.22 -17.39
N ILE A 208 -9.99 5.28 -16.59
CA ILE A 208 -10.78 4.55 -15.56
C ILE A 208 -11.43 5.53 -14.58
N LYS A 209 -10.68 6.51 -14.06
CA LYS A 209 -11.23 7.52 -13.14
C LYS A 209 -12.32 8.38 -13.78
N LYS A 210 -12.19 8.71 -15.07
CA LYS A 210 -13.22 9.45 -15.80
C LYS A 210 -14.50 8.65 -15.94
N GLU A 211 -14.40 7.34 -16.23
CA GLU A 211 -15.56 6.45 -16.32
C GLU A 211 -16.26 6.25 -14.96
N LEU A 212 -15.50 6.02 -13.90
CA LEU A 212 -16.06 5.91 -12.54
C LEU A 212 -16.90 7.15 -12.18
N ARG A 213 -16.36 8.34 -12.42
CA ARG A 213 -17.09 9.60 -12.17
C ARG A 213 -18.33 9.75 -13.02
N LYS A 214 -18.30 9.32 -14.28
CA LYS A 214 -19.46 9.35 -15.18
C LYS A 214 -20.55 8.41 -14.70
N ASN A 215 -20.17 7.21 -14.28
CA ASN A 215 -21.11 6.20 -13.75
C ASN A 215 -21.72 6.62 -12.42
N ALA A 216 -20.93 7.19 -11.51
CA ALA A 216 -21.44 7.74 -10.24
C ALA A 216 -22.46 8.86 -10.47
N LYS A 217 -22.20 9.79 -11.42
CA LYS A 217 -23.19 10.83 -11.80
C LYS A 217 -24.47 10.26 -12.37
N LYS A 218 -24.38 9.22 -13.22
CA LYS A 218 -25.57 8.57 -13.78
C LYS A 218 -26.41 7.93 -12.67
N LYS A 219 -25.80 7.17 -11.75
CA LYS A 219 -26.50 6.55 -10.61
C LYS A 219 -27.22 7.61 -9.75
N LYS A 220 -26.55 8.73 -9.45
CA LYS A 220 -27.15 9.83 -8.68
C LYS A 220 -28.36 10.43 -9.38
N ASN A 221 -28.27 10.67 -10.69
CA ASN A 221 -29.40 11.22 -11.46
C ASN A 221 -30.59 10.25 -11.53
N THR A 222 -30.33 8.93 -11.66
CA THR A 222 -31.38 7.91 -11.66
C THR A 222 -32.08 7.84 -10.28
N GLN A 223 -31.33 7.92 -9.17
CA GLN A 223 -31.92 7.94 -7.83
C GLN A 223 -32.78 9.18 -7.59
N ILE A 224 -32.34 10.36 -8.07
CA ILE A 224 -33.13 11.59 -8.00
C ILE A 224 -34.39 11.47 -8.86
N GLY A 225 -34.31 10.94 -10.09
CA GLY A 225 -35.46 10.70 -10.97
C GLY A 225 -36.50 9.79 -10.29
N ASN A 226 -36.09 8.64 -9.78
CA ASN A 226 -36.99 7.72 -9.09
C ASN A 226 -37.65 8.36 -7.85
N MET A 227 -36.93 9.20 -7.10
CA MET A 227 -37.49 9.91 -5.94
C MET A 227 -38.52 10.95 -6.34
N PHE A 228 -38.38 11.61 -7.49
CA PHE A 228 -39.43 12.52 -8.02
C PHE A 228 -40.66 11.77 -8.56
N ASP A 229 -40.43 10.62 -9.21
CA ASP A 229 -41.53 9.77 -9.70
C ASP A 229 -42.36 9.19 -8.54
N GLU A 230 -41.73 8.80 -7.42
CA GLU A 230 -42.42 8.35 -6.20
C GLU A 230 -43.18 9.47 -5.50
N LEU A 231 -42.78 10.74 -5.61
CA LEU A 231 -43.48 11.89 -5.06
C LEU A 231 -44.68 12.29 -5.90
N ASN A 232 -44.63 12.08 -7.23
CA ASN A 232 -45.76 12.42 -8.14
C ASN A 232 -46.87 11.36 -8.18
N ILE A 233 -46.72 10.20 -7.56
CA ILE A 233 -47.77 9.16 -7.45
C ILE A 233 -48.68 9.38 -6.24
N LYS A 234 -48.49 10.44 -5.46
CA LYS A 234 -49.29 10.76 -4.24
C LYS A 234 -50.25 11.93 -4.42
N GLU A 235 -50.69 12.26 -5.62
CA GLU A 235 -51.82 13.14 -5.88
C GLU A 235 -53.04 12.29 -6.37
#